data_69203b346ca9af411a4239b6d5c994c6
#
_entry.id   69203b346ca9af411a4239b6d5c994c6
#
_cell.length_a   1.000
_cell.length_b   1.000
_cell.length_c   1.000
_cell.angle_alpha   90.00
_cell.angle_beta   90.00
_cell.angle_gamma   90.00
#
_symmetry.space_group_name_H-M   'P 1'
#
loop_
_entity.id
_entity.type
_entity.pdbx_description
1 polymer ?
#
loop_
_entity_poly.entity_id
_entity_poly.type
_entity_poly.pdbx_seq_one_letter_code
_entity_poly.pdbx_strand_id
1 'polypeptide(L)'
;MLGKYVRVKVVKPIGSTDRSTGYTYPLNYGTVYDIENQEAFIMGIHHPVRNFDGRVIAILSNKKTGKFIWIVAPKSTRFIINDICEYINIDKDFPNYKIECLYESSCGAVVFRDIKGEIRYLLIKNKRSAHWGFPKGHIEAGETKEDTAKREVLEETGIHVRLIDGFESISKYKIQNRIEKTVSIFVGTTNDTSTSIQAEEIEDYIWLTFDRALSLLKFENDKNIIISAHEFLNQNNYI
;
A
#
# COMPACT_ATOMS: atom_id res chain seq x y z
N MET A 1 2.87 13.92 13.76
CA MET A 1 2.88 12.91 14.84
C MET A 1 3.31 11.55 14.33
N LEU A 2 2.90 11.15 13.11
CA LEU A 2 3.42 9.92 12.48
C LEU A 2 4.94 9.85 12.51
N GLY A 3 5.46 8.68 12.85
CA GLY A 3 6.89 8.42 12.95
C GLY A 3 7.56 8.81 14.28
N LYS A 4 6.90 9.54 15.18
CA LYS A 4 7.43 9.86 16.51
C LYS A 4 7.52 8.62 17.41
N TYR A 5 8.53 8.60 18.27
CA TYR A 5 8.64 7.65 19.37
C TYR A 5 7.91 8.18 20.59
N VAL A 6 7.11 7.31 21.19
CA VAL A 6 6.31 7.64 22.38
C VAL A 6 6.31 6.49 23.37
N ARG A 7 6.04 6.80 24.64
CA ARG A 7 5.76 5.84 25.68
C ARG A 7 4.26 5.82 25.94
N VAL A 8 3.67 4.62 25.99
CA VAL A 8 2.26 4.40 26.29
C VAL A 8 2.14 3.71 27.65
N LYS A 9 1.32 4.26 28.55
CA LYS A 9 0.88 3.61 29.79
C LYS A 9 -0.41 2.85 29.50
N VAL A 10 -0.38 1.53 29.62
CA VAL A 10 -1.55 0.68 29.35
C VAL A 10 -2.55 0.79 30.50
N VAL A 11 -3.80 1.07 30.17
CA VAL A 11 -4.93 1.14 31.09
C VAL A 11 -5.96 0.06 30.82
N LYS A 12 -6.00 -0.48 29.61
CA LYS A 12 -6.84 -1.60 29.16
C LYS A 12 -5.95 -2.63 28.47
N PRO A 13 -5.54 -3.69 29.16
CA PRO A 13 -4.75 -4.75 28.54
C PRO A 13 -5.52 -5.46 27.42
N ILE A 14 -4.77 -6.04 26.47
CA ILE A 14 -5.35 -6.91 25.43
C ILE A 14 -6.25 -7.99 26.06
N GLY A 15 -7.43 -8.21 25.47
CA GLY A 15 -8.45 -9.16 25.95
C GLY A 15 -9.31 -8.64 27.11
N SER A 16 -9.03 -7.46 27.69
CA SER A 16 -9.89 -6.88 28.71
C SER A 16 -11.18 -6.32 28.12
N THR A 17 -12.29 -6.43 28.86
CA THR A 17 -13.61 -5.91 28.44
C THR A 17 -13.97 -4.67 29.24
N ASP A 18 -14.41 -3.63 28.59
CA ASP A 18 -14.97 -2.44 29.23
C ASP A 18 -16.38 -2.76 29.71
N ARG A 19 -16.62 -2.62 31.02
CA ARG A 19 -17.91 -2.99 31.65
C ARG A 19 -19.06 -2.07 31.24
N SER A 20 -18.78 -0.86 30.84
CA SER A 20 -19.82 0.13 30.50
C SER A 20 -20.29 -0.01 29.06
N THR A 21 -19.39 -0.39 28.14
CA THR A 21 -19.67 -0.49 26.69
C THR A 21 -19.76 -1.91 26.17
N GLY A 22 -19.23 -2.90 26.94
CA GLY A 22 -19.08 -4.28 26.49
C GLY A 22 -17.95 -4.48 25.45
N TYR A 23 -17.18 -3.42 25.14
CA TYR A 23 -16.10 -3.50 24.18
C TYR A 23 -14.92 -4.30 24.72
N THR A 24 -14.51 -5.33 23.99
CA THR A 24 -13.33 -6.13 24.31
C THR A 24 -12.15 -5.59 23.50
N TYR A 25 -11.10 -5.17 24.19
CA TYR A 25 -9.91 -4.58 23.58
C TYR A 25 -9.10 -5.64 22.83
N PRO A 26 -9.01 -5.59 21.48
CA PRO A 26 -8.26 -6.57 20.71
C PRO A 26 -6.75 -6.36 20.81
N LEU A 27 -6.33 -5.20 21.30
CA LEU A 27 -4.93 -4.78 21.50
C LEU A 27 -4.79 -4.14 22.88
N ASN A 28 -3.55 -4.05 23.40
CA ASN A 28 -3.28 -3.20 24.55
C ASN A 28 -3.64 -1.74 24.22
N TYR A 29 -4.35 -1.08 25.13
CA TYR A 29 -4.82 0.29 24.95
C TYR A 29 -4.46 1.14 26.16
N GLY A 30 -4.11 2.40 25.94
CA GLY A 30 -3.70 3.28 27.02
C GLY A 30 -3.56 4.74 26.64
N THR A 31 -2.84 5.47 27.46
CA THR A 31 -2.55 6.89 27.28
C THR A 31 -1.08 7.13 27.03
N VAL A 32 -0.77 8.08 26.16
CA VAL A 32 0.60 8.48 25.84
C VAL A 32 1.15 9.36 26.97
N TYR A 33 2.34 9.04 27.47
CA TYR A 33 3.04 9.90 28.43
C TYR A 33 3.31 11.30 27.84
N ASP A 34 3.30 12.30 28.70
CA ASP A 34 3.63 13.71 28.34
C ASP A 34 2.70 14.37 27.30
N ILE A 35 1.57 13.72 26.97
CA ILE A 35 0.55 14.28 26.08
C ILE A 35 -0.81 14.04 26.71
N GLU A 36 -1.38 15.13 27.25
CA GLU A 36 -2.67 15.07 27.95
C GLU A 36 -3.78 14.54 27.02
N ASN A 37 -4.57 13.58 27.53
CA ASN A 37 -5.73 12.98 26.87
C ASN A 37 -5.43 12.30 25.51
N GLN A 38 -4.14 12.01 25.20
CA GLN A 38 -3.81 11.27 23.98
C GLN A 38 -3.89 9.76 24.22
N GLU A 39 -4.83 9.14 23.54
CA GLU A 39 -5.09 7.70 23.59
C GLU A 39 -4.30 6.96 22.49
N ALA A 40 -3.90 5.70 22.78
CA ALA A 40 -3.20 4.87 21.82
C ALA A 40 -3.50 3.38 21.99
N PHE A 41 -3.59 2.67 20.84
CA PHE A 41 -3.47 1.21 20.76
C PHE A 41 -2.01 0.82 20.56
N ILE A 42 -1.62 -0.34 21.10
CA ILE A 42 -0.29 -0.92 20.91
C ILE A 42 -0.43 -2.15 20.02
N MET A 43 0.11 -2.08 18.82
CA MET A 43 0.08 -3.14 17.82
C MET A 43 1.38 -3.95 17.82
N GLY A 44 1.29 -5.25 17.51
CA GLY A 44 2.45 -6.16 17.45
C GLY A 44 2.92 -6.70 18.79
N ILE A 45 2.13 -6.48 19.86
CA ILE A 45 2.35 -7.05 21.21
C ILE A 45 1.10 -7.85 21.60
N HIS A 46 1.23 -9.18 21.60
CA HIS A 46 0.12 -10.12 21.76
C HIS A 46 -0.05 -10.64 23.19
N HIS A 47 0.50 -9.93 24.17
CA HIS A 47 0.34 -10.23 25.59
C HIS A 47 0.12 -8.92 26.40
N PRO A 48 -0.48 -8.99 27.60
CA PRO A 48 -0.64 -7.82 28.45
C PRO A 48 0.71 -7.20 28.83
N VAL A 49 0.82 -5.89 28.72
CA VAL A 49 1.98 -5.11 29.20
C VAL A 49 1.52 -3.93 30.05
N ARG A 50 2.39 -3.38 30.90
CA ARG A 50 2.09 -2.19 31.72
C ARG A 50 2.45 -0.89 30.99
N ASN A 51 3.57 -0.90 30.30
CA ASN A 51 4.06 0.23 29.53
C ASN A 51 4.68 -0.28 28.23
N PHE A 52 4.71 0.57 27.21
CA PHE A 52 5.32 0.24 25.93
C PHE A 52 5.96 1.47 25.29
N ASP A 53 7.18 1.32 24.81
CA ASP A 53 7.90 2.33 24.04
C ASP A 53 7.87 1.93 22.56
N GLY A 54 7.31 2.77 21.70
CA GLY A 54 7.17 2.44 20.30
C GLY A 54 7.03 3.66 19.39
N ARG A 55 6.90 3.38 18.10
CA ARG A 55 6.73 4.38 17.05
C ARG A 55 5.26 4.55 16.71
N VAL A 56 4.78 5.77 16.54
CA VAL A 56 3.43 6.06 16.03
C VAL A 56 3.41 5.70 14.55
N ILE A 57 2.67 4.65 14.20
CA ILE A 57 2.58 4.12 12.83
C ILE A 57 1.28 4.47 12.12
N ALA A 58 0.23 4.81 12.88
CA ALA A 58 -1.00 5.33 12.30
C ALA A 58 -1.71 6.27 13.26
N ILE A 59 -2.61 7.09 12.72
CA ILE A 59 -3.47 8.01 13.44
C ILE A 59 -4.90 7.81 12.96
N LEU A 60 -5.78 7.45 13.89
CA LEU A 60 -7.23 7.48 13.71
C LEU A 60 -7.72 8.88 14.09
N SER A 61 -8.41 9.57 13.20
CA SER A 61 -8.93 10.92 13.43
C SER A 61 -10.44 10.97 13.25
N ASN A 62 -11.15 11.45 14.28
CA ASN A 62 -12.58 11.67 14.20
C ASN A 62 -12.86 13.14 13.84
N LYS A 63 -13.40 13.36 12.65
CA LYS A 63 -13.69 14.72 12.15
C LYS A 63 -14.78 15.44 12.92
N LYS A 64 -15.72 14.70 13.55
CA LYS A 64 -16.85 15.31 14.27
C LYS A 64 -16.45 15.78 15.67
N THR A 65 -15.60 15.00 16.36
CA THR A 65 -15.22 15.27 17.75
C THR A 65 -13.83 15.86 17.91
N GLY A 66 -13.02 15.87 16.85
CA GLY A 66 -11.60 16.28 16.90
C GLY A 66 -10.71 15.31 17.68
N LYS A 67 -11.23 14.13 18.08
CA LYS A 67 -10.44 13.11 18.79
C LYS A 67 -9.46 12.41 17.86
N PHE A 68 -8.28 12.11 18.43
CA PHE A 68 -7.25 11.31 17.78
C PHE A 68 -6.92 10.09 18.64
N ILE A 69 -6.78 8.92 18.01
CA ILE A 69 -6.24 7.72 18.63
C ILE A 69 -5.02 7.30 17.83
N TRP A 70 -3.91 7.07 18.50
CA TRP A 70 -2.68 6.66 17.83
C TRP A 70 -2.52 5.15 17.84
N ILE A 71 -1.91 4.62 16.77
CA ILE A 71 -1.46 3.24 16.73
C ILE A 71 0.06 3.27 16.90
N VAL A 72 0.55 2.60 17.94
CA VAL A 72 1.96 2.55 18.31
C VAL A 72 2.47 1.12 18.17
N ALA A 73 3.61 0.93 17.52
CA ALA A 73 4.18 -0.39 17.26
C ALA A 73 5.69 -0.41 17.53
N PRO A 74 6.32 -1.61 17.62
CA PRO A 74 7.76 -1.76 17.72
C PRO A 74 8.48 -1.09 16.53
N LYS A 75 9.71 -0.61 16.77
CA LYS A 75 10.51 0.11 15.75
C LYS A 75 10.76 -0.69 14.48
N SER A 76 10.94 -2.00 14.63
CA SER A 76 11.31 -2.91 13.54
C SER A 76 10.14 -3.39 12.70
N THR A 77 8.91 -3.18 13.17
CA THR A 77 7.70 -3.67 12.48
C THR A 77 7.12 -2.61 11.56
N ARG A 78 6.56 -3.06 10.44
CA ARG A 78 5.88 -2.23 9.45
C ARG A 78 4.49 -2.80 9.23
N PHE A 79 3.49 -2.10 9.70
CA PHE A 79 2.09 -2.44 9.50
C PHE A 79 1.47 -1.43 8.55
N ILE A 80 0.85 -1.92 7.50
CA ILE A 80 0.05 -1.13 6.56
C ILE A 80 -1.40 -1.02 7.07
N ILE A 81 -2.23 -0.27 6.38
CA ILE A 81 -3.63 -0.04 6.79
C ILE A 81 -4.41 -1.34 6.99
N ASN A 82 -4.19 -2.34 6.12
CA ASN A 82 -4.91 -3.60 6.19
C ASN A 82 -4.55 -4.42 7.42
N ASP A 83 -3.27 -4.48 7.77
CA ASP A 83 -2.82 -5.12 9.02
C ASP A 83 -3.50 -4.49 10.23
N ILE A 84 -3.68 -3.16 10.23
CA ILE A 84 -4.33 -2.45 11.32
C ILE A 84 -5.83 -2.79 11.36
N CYS A 85 -6.48 -2.83 10.19
CA CYS A 85 -7.90 -3.15 10.08
C CYS A 85 -8.25 -4.59 10.51
N GLU A 86 -7.33 -5.55 10.38
CA GLU A 86 -7.51 -6.91 10.89
C GLU A 86 -7.63 -6.96 12.41
N TYR A 87 -6.88 -6.11 13.11
CA TYR A 87 -6.90 -6.06 14.59
C TYR A 87 -7.96 -5.12 15.14
N ILE A 88 -8.22 -4.02 14.44
CA ILE A 88 -9.17 -2.99 14.85
C ILE A 88 -10.21 -2.85 13.75
N ASN A 89 -11.45 -3.32 14.02
CA ASN A 89 -12.54 -3.16 13.06
C ASN A 89 -12.96 -1.69 13.00
N ILE A 90 -12.29 -0.92 12.13
CA ILE A 90 -12.46 0.54 12.06
C ILE A 90 -13.89 0.90 11.69
N ASP A 91 -14.49 0.20 10.75
CA ASP A 91 -15.84 0.52 10.26
C ASP A 91 -16.90 0.27 11.33
N LYS A 92 -16.74 -0.79 12.10
CA LYS A 92 -17.67 -1.17 13.18
C LYS A 92 -17.43 -0.40 14.47
N ASP A 93 -16.17 -0.38 14.93
CA ASP A 93 -15.81 0.10 16.27
C ASP A 93 -15.50 1.61 16.26
N PHE A 94 -15.11 2.15 15.09
CA PHE A 94 -14.73 3.56 14.91
C PHE A 94 -15.38 4.19 13.66
N PRO A 95 -16.73 4.13 13.49
CA PRO A 95 -17.43 4.43 12.24
C PRO A 95 -17.30 5.88 11.73
N ASN A 96 -16.70 6.79 12.46
CA ASN A 96 -16.50 8.18 12.05
C ASN A 96 -15.02 8.57 12.02
N TYR A 97 -14.13 7.59 12.11
CA TYR A 97 -12.70 7.84 12.09
C TYR A 97 -12.12 7.64 10.69
N LYS A 98 -11.17 8.49 10.34
CA LYS A 98 -10.27 8.27 9.20
C LYS A 98 -8.92 7.81 9.72
N ILE A 99 -8.28 6.90 9.00
CA ILE A 99 -6.93 6.44 9.32
C ILE A 99 -5.91 7.07 8.37
N GLU A 100 -4.79 7.51 8.93
CA GLU A 100 -3.58 7.92 8.20
C GLU A 100 -2.43 7.03 8.68
N CYS A 101 -1.78 6.31 7.76
CA CYS A 101 -0.71 5.36 8.08
C CYS A 101 0.66 5.92 7.71
N LEU A 102 1.69 5.51 8.48
CA LEU A 102 3.09 5.81 8.19
C LEU A 102 3.61 4.99 7.01
N TYR A 103 3.10 3.78 6.83
CA TYR A 103 3.52 2.84 5.81
C TYR A 103 2.41 2.59 4.81
N GLU A 104 2.74 2.72 3.53
CA GLU A 104 1.88 2.33 2.42
C GLU A 104 2.58 1.28 1.56
N SER A 105 1.83 0.32 1.05
CA SER A 105 2.30 -0.66 0.08
C SER A 105 1.39 -0.70 -1.13
N SER A 106 2.00 -0.72 -2.32
CA SER A 106 1.29 -0.86 -3.58
C SER A 106 1.97 -1.91 -4.43
N CYS A 107 1.18 -2.62 -5.25
CA CYS A 107 1.69 -3.60 -6.20
C CYS A 107 1.11 -3.35 -7.58
N GLY A 108 1.85 -3.73 -8.62
CA GLY A 108 1.45 -3.59 -10.01
C GLY A 108 2.36 -4.36 -10.94
N ALA A 109 2.21 -4.16 -12.24
CA ALA A 109 3.01 -4.87 -13.21
C ALA A 109 3.41 -4.03 -14.42
N VAL A 110 4.62 -4.30 -14.94
CA VAL A 110 5.01 -4.01 -16.32
C VAL A 110 4.33 -5.05 -17.20
N VAL A 111 3.29 -4.64 -17.91
CA VAL A 111 2.54 -5.55 -18.80
C VAL A 111 3.09 -5.39 -20.22
N PHE A 112 3.45 -6.51 -20.84
CA PHE A 112 3.87 -6.54 -22.24
C PHE A 112 3.08 -7.54 -23.06
N ARG A 113 3.09 -7.35 -24.38
CA ARG A 113 2.57 -8.30 -25.37
C ARG A 113 3.23 -8.09 -26.72
N ASP A 114 3.19 -9.12 -27.56
CA ASP A 114 3.50 -9.01 -28.96
C ASP A 114 2.32 -8.37 -29.72
N ILE A 115 2.61 -7.31 -30.48
CA ILE A 115 1.66 -6.70 -31.41
C ILE A 115 2.27 -6.70 -32.81
N LYS A 116 1.85 -7.66 -33.63
CA LYS A 116 2.31 -7.82 -35.02
C LYS A 116 3.83 -8.03 -35.15
N GLY A 117 4.42 -8.84 -34.27
CA GLY A 117 5.84 -9.14 -34.24
C GLY A 117 6.69 -8.10 -33.53
N GLU A 118 6.09 -7.16 -32.83
CA GLU A 118 6.79 -6.13 -32.06
C GLU A 118 6.35 -6.16 -30.60
N ILE A 119 7.29 -6.27 -29.68
CA ILE A 119 7.01 -6.25 -28.23
C ILE A 119 6.65 -4.83 -27.80
N ARG A 120 5.49 -4.72 -27.16
CA ARG A 120 4.99 -3.45 -26.64
C ARG A 120 4.64 -3.54 -25.17
N TYR A 121 4.89 -2.46 -24.47
CA TYR A 121 4.66 -2.26 -23.04
C TYR A 121 3.47 -1.34 -22.81
N LEU A 122 2.59 -1.70 -21.88
CA LEU A 122 1.46 -0.89 -21.48
C LEU A 122 1.89 0.19 -20.47
N LEU A 123 1.56 1.42 -20.77
CA LEU A 123 1.57 2.52 -19.83
C LEU A 123 0.18 3.10 -19.68
N ILE A 124 -0.15 3.56 -18.49
CA ILE A 124 -1.39 4.27 -18.16
C ILE A 124 -1.06 5.68 -17.68
N LYS A 125 -1.96 6.63 -17.91
CA LYS A 125 -1.87 8.00 -17.43
C LYS A 125 -2.88 8.20 -16.31
N ASN A 126 -2.37 8.36 -15.08
CA ASN A 126 -3.24 8.57 -13.92
C ASN A 126 -3.76 10.01 -13.88
N LYS A 127 -5.07 10.20 -13.67
CA LYS A 127 -5.72 11.52 -13.64
C LYS A 127 -5.16 12.46 -12.57
N ARG A 128 -4.84 11.94 -11.39
CA ARG A 128 -4.40 12.76 -10.26
C ARG A 128 -2.98 13.30 -10.45
N SER A 129 -2.09 12.45 -10.94
CA SER A 129 -0.68 12.82 -11.12
C SER A 129 -0.38 13.39 -12.49
N ALA A 130 -1.25 13.14 -13.49
CA ALA A 130 -1.05 13.46 -14.90
C ALA A 130 0.26 12.86 -15.49
N HIS A 131 0.79 11.80 -14.88
CA HIS A 131 2.01 11.13 -15.32
C HIS A 131 1.71 9.73 -15.84
N TRP A 132 2.52 9.31 -16.83
CA TRP A 132 2.56 7.96 -17.33
C TRP A 132 3.32 7.04 -16.37
N GLY A 133 2.81 5.82 -16.20
CA GLY A 133 3.40 4.80 -15.34
C GLY A 133 2.78 3.44 -15.58
N PHE A 134 3.08 2.48 -14.70
CA PHE A 134 2.52 1.13 -14.75
C PHE A 134 1.22 1.07 -13.96
N PRO A 135 0.25 0.21 -14.37
CA PRO A 135 -0.92 -0.08 -13.56
C PRO A 135 -0.51 -0.64 -12.19
N LYS A 136 -1.01 -0.05 -11.11
CA LYS A 136 -0.69 -0.41 -9.73
C LYS A 136 -1.61 0.27 -8.72
N GLY A 137 -1.89 -0.39 -7.62
CA GLY A 137 -2.61 0.19 -6.50
C GLY A 137 -2.29 -0.47 -5.17
N HIS A 138 -3.11 -0.16 -4.17
CA HIS A 138 -2.87 -0.59 -2.80
C HIS A 138 -3.22 -2.06 -2.59
N ILE A 139 -2.45 -2.71 -1.70
CA ILE A 139 -2.77 -4.09 -1.28
C ILE A 139 -4.07 -4.05 -0.47
N GLU A 140 -5.01 -4.94 -0.78
CA GLU A 140 -6.24 -5.14 -0.02
C GLU A 140 -6.10 -6.27 1.01
N ALA A 141 -7.04 -6.31 1.99
CA ALA A 141 -6.99 -7.29 3.06
C ALA A 141 -7.03 -8.73 2.52
N GLY A 142 -6.08 -9.56 2.95
CA GLY A 142 -5.97 -10.96 2.53
C GLY A 142 -5.32 -11.19 1.17
N GLU A 143 -4.93 -10.14 0.45
CA GLU A 143 -4.24 -10.29 -0.84
C GLU A 143 -2.74 -10.55 -0.68
N THR A 144 -2.20 -11.38 -1.56
CA THR A 144 -0.76 -11.41 -1.82
C THR A 144 -0.36 -10.21 -2.71
N LYS A 145 0.93 -9.92 -2.82
CA LYS A 145 1.42 -8.88 -3.74
C LYS A 145 1.06 -9.18 -5.19
N GLU A 146 1.14 -10.45 -5.58
CA GLU A 146 0.83 -10.95 -6.91
C GLU A 146 -0.67 -10.82 -7.22
N ASP A 147 -1.53 -11.13 -6.24
CA ASP A 147 -2.99 -10.98 -6.40
C ASP A 147 -3.36 -9.50 -6.58
N THR A 148 -2.79 -8.63 -5.73
CA THR A 148 -2.95 -7.18 -5.87
C THR A 148 -2.50 -6.69 -7.25
N ALA A 149 -1.32 -7.11 -7.73
CA ALA A 149 -0.83 -6.69 -9.03
C ALA A 149 -1.75 -7.11 -10.17
N LYS A 150 -2.31 -8.34 -10.12
CA LYS A 150 -3.27 -8.83 -11.12
C LYS A 150 -4.59 -8.07 -11.06
N ARG A 151 -5.13 -7.84 -9.85
CA ARG A 151 -6.38 -7.09 -9.64
C ARG A 151 -6.25 -5.66 -10.15
N GLU A 152 -5.19 -4.96 -9.78
CA GLU A 152 -4.97 -3.57 -10.18
C GLU A 152 -4.78 -3.42 -11.71
N VAL A 153 -4.05 -4.34 -12.35
CA VAL A 153 -3.96 -4.36 -13.82
C VAL A 153 -5.35 -4.55 -14.43
N LEU A 154 -6.17 -5.47 -13.90
CA LEU A 154 -7.51 -5.72 -14.40
C LEU A 154 -8.44 -4.52 -14.17
N GLU A 155 -8.45 -3.93 -12.99
CA GLU A 155 -9.32 -2.80 -12.64
C GLU A 155 -8.97 -1.55 -13.46
N GLU A 156 -7.69 -1.19 -13.53
CA GLU A 156 -7.26 0.03 -14.23
C GLU A 156 -7.28 -0.10 -15.75
N THR A 157 -7.19 -1.32 -16.30
CA THR A 157 -6.98 -1.53 -17.77
C THR A 157 -7.91 -2.54 -18.43
N GLY A 158 -8.70 -3.29 -17.67
CA GLY A 158 -9.53 -4.38 -18.19
C GLY A 158 -8.75 -5.59 -18.70
N ILE A 159 -7.45 -5.68 -18.41
CA ILE A 159 -6.55 -6.72 -18.93
C ILE A 159 -6.31 -7.82 -17.89
N HIS A 160 -6.48 -9.07 -18.29
CA HIS A 160 -6.03 -10.21 -17.51
C HIS A 160 -4.54 -10.45 -17.75
N VAL A 161 -3.72 -10.18 -16.75
CA VAL A 161 -2.27 -10.36 -16.82
C VAL A 161 -1.87 -11.72 -16.23
N ARG A 162 -0.96 -12.41 -16.91
CA ARG A 162 -0.24 -13.56 -16.40
C ARG A 162 1.16 -13.10 -15.98
N LEU A 163 1.41 -13.05 -14.68
CA LEU A 163 2.72 -12.71 -14.16
C LEU A 163 3.75 -13.76 -14.53
N ILE A 164 4.99 -13.32 -14.72
CA ILE A 164 6.16 -14.18 -14.99
C ILE A 164 6.96 -14.28 -13.70
N ASP A 165 7.21 -15.51 -13.27
CA ASP A 165 7.96 -15.78 -12.05
C ASP A 165 9.43 -15.34 -12.16
N GLY A 166 10.00 -14.95 -11.02
CA GLY A 166 11.42 -14.62 -10.90
C GLY A 166 11.75 -13.14 -11.08
N PHE A 167 10.76 -12.27 -11.30
CA PHE A 167 10.96 -10.82 -11.36
C PHE A 167 10.07 -10.09 -10.34
N GLU A 168 10.69 -9.32 -9.47
CA GLU A 168 10.06 -8.30 -8.63
C GLU A 168 11.01 -7.10 -8.51
N SER A 169 10.56 -5.92 -8.90
CA SER A 169 11.28 -4.67 -8.66
C SER A 169 10.65 -3.92 -7.52
N ILE A 170 11.45 -3.59 -6.50
CA ILE A 170 10.96 -2.92 -5.28
C ILE A 170 11.52 -1.51 -5.21
N SER A 171 10.62 -0.53 -5.16
CA SER A 171 10.94 0.87 -4.92
C SER A 171 10.46 1.32 -3.55
N LYS A 172 11.29 2.12 -2.85
CA LYS A 172 10.95 2.71 -1.55
C LYS A 172 11.22 4.20 -1.59
N TYR A 173 10.21 4.99 -1.25
CA TYR A 173 10.32 6.44 -1.20
C TYR A 173 9.39 7.06 -0.15
N LYS A 174 9.59 8.33 0.14
CA LYS A 174 8.72 9.07 1.07
C LYS A 174 7.80 10.01 0.32
N ILE A 175 6.51 9.93 0.63
CA ILE A 175 5.52 10.91 0.17
C ILE A 175 5.49 12.06 1.18
N GLN A 176 5.65 13.30 0.70
CA GLN A 176 5.66 14.51 1.52
C GLN A 176 6.63 14.44 2.72
N ASN A 177 7.76 13.75 2.55
CA ASN A 177 8.76 13.47 3.59
C ASN A 177 8.23 12.77 4.86
N ARG A 178 7.04 12.17 4.81
CA ARG A 178 6.33 11.64 5.98
C ARG A 178 5.93 10.18 5.84
N ILE A 179 5.20 9.83 4.78
CA ILE A 179 4.69 8.48 4.54
C ILE A 179 5.76 7.67 3.81
N GLU A 180 6.13 6.52 4.36
CA GLU A 180 7.08 5.60 3.73
C GLU A 180 6.29 4.65 2.79
N LYS A 181 6.40 4.87 1.48
CA LYS A 181 5.75 4.04 0.47
C LYS A 181 6.70 2.99 -0.08
N THR A 182 6.23 1.74 -0.13
CA THR A 182 6.86 0.63 -0.84
C THR A 182 6.01 0.29 -2.05
N VAL A 183 6.62 0.14 -3.21
CA VAL A 183 5.97 -0.28 -4.45
C VAL A 183 6.69 -1.50 -4.98
N SER A 184 5.96 -2.61 -5.17
CA SER A 184 6.43 -3.84 -5.80
C SER A 184 5.85 -3.93 -7.20
N ILE A 185 6.71 -3.99 -8.22
CA ILE A 185 6.31 -4.12 -9.61
C ILE A 185 6.81 -5.45 -10.17
N PHE A 186 5.87 -6.24 -10.64
CA PHE A 186 6.10 -7.51 -11.33
C PHE A 186 6.21 -7.28 -12.85
N VAL A 187 6.52 -8.33 -13.59
CA VAL A 187 6.41 -8.35 -15.05
C VAL A 187 5.39 -9.40 -15.46
N GLY A 188 4.60 -9.11 -16.48
CA GLY A 188 3.59 -10.05 -16.95
C GLY A 188 3.18 -9.82 -18.40
N THR A 189 2.62 -10.87 -18.98
CA THR A 189 2.12 -10.86 -20.36
C THR A 189 0.61 -11.05 -20.42
N THR A 190 0.01 -10.67 -21.54
CA THR A 190 -1.41 -10.84 -21.78
C THR A 190 -1.70 -11.25 -23.21
N ASN A 191 -2.79 -12.00 -23.41
CA ASN A 191 -3.38 -12.32 -24.70
C ASN A 191 -4.58 -11.40 -25.03
N ASP A 192 -4.98 -10.54 -24.11
CA ASP A 192 -6.10 -9.61 -24.31
C ASP A 192 -5.73 -8.58 -25.39
N THR A 193 -6.61 -8.42 -26.37
CA THR A 193 -6.39 -7.51 -27.50
C THR A 193 -6.99 -6.13 -27.29
N SER A 194 -7.97 -6.01 -26.39
CA SER A 194 -8.63 -4.76 -26.02
C SER A 194 -8.15 -4.27 -24.66
N THR A 195 -8.14 -2.97 -24.48
CA THR A 195 -7.84 -2.29 -23.21
C THR A 195 -9.02 -1.38 -22.88
N SER A 196 -9.56 -1.50 -21.68
CA SER A 196 -10.70 -0.69 -21.17
C SER A 196 -10.30 -0.05 -19.87
N ILE A 197 -10.06 1.25 -19.86
CA ILE A 197 -9.61 1.97 -18.67
C ILE A 197 -10.72 2.28 -17.69
N GLN A 198 -10.38 2.24 -16.40
CA GLN A 198 -11.24 2.74 -15.32
C GLN A 198 -11.27 4.27 -15.36
N ALA A 199 -12.33 4.82 -15.94
CA ALA A 199 -12.43 6.24 -16.24
C ALA A 199 -12.38 7.19 -15.02
N GLU A 200 -12.59 6.69 -13.80
CA GLU A 200 -12.53 7.46 -12.56
C GLU A 200 -11.10 7.81 -12.18
N GLU A 201 -10.13 6.92 -12.43
CA GLU A 201 -8.74 7.05 -11.99
C GLU A 201 -7.77 7.25 -13.15
N ILE A 202 -8.03 6.64 -14.30
CA ILE A 202 -7.15 6.62 -15.46
C ILE A 202 -7.65 7.59 -16.53
N GLU A 203 -6.77 8.46 -17.01
CA GLU A 203 -7.06 9.43 -18.08
C GLU A 203 -6.90 8.79 -19.46
N ASP A 204 -5.84 7.99 -19.65
CA ASP A 204 -5.47 7.43 -20.96
C ASP A 204 -4.55 6.21 -20.78
N TYR A 205 -4.40 5.41 -21.84
CA TYR A 205 -3.46 4.29 -21.92
C TYR A 205 -2.76 4.25 -23.26
N ILE A 206 -1.58 3.64 -23.32
CA ILE A 206 -0.81 3.50 -24.55
C ILE A 206 0.07 2.24 -24.53
N TRP A 207 0.16 1.57 -25.69
CA TRP A 207 1.09 0.48 -25.93
C TRP A 207 2.28 0.97 -26.76
N LEU A 208 3.48 0.91 -26.19
CA LEU A 208 4.70 1.46 -26.78
C LEU A 208 5.82 0.42 -26.85
N THR A 209 6.70 0.59 -27.85
CA THR A 209 8.00 -0.09 -27.87
C THR A 209 8.81 0.31 -26.64
N PHE A 210 9.82 -0.50 -26.27
CA PHE A 210 10.67 -0.24 -25.11
C PHE A 210 11.25 1.20 -25.11
N ASP A 211 11.89 1.63 -26.19
CA ASP A 211 12.52 2.95 -26.25
C ASP A 211 11.52 4.11 -26.08
N ARG A 212 10.33 3.96 -26.68
CA ARG A 212 9.27 4.97 -26.55
C ARG A 212 8.66 4.99 -25.14
N ALA A 213 8.46 3.82 -24.55
CA ALA A 213 7.97 3.72 -23.18
C ALA A 213 8.97 4.34 -22.18
N LEU A 214 10.27 4.01 -22.33
CA LEU A 214 11.35 4.58 -21.53
C LEU A 214 11.40 6.11 -21.64
N SER A 215 11.25 6.64 -22.87
CA SER A 215 11.28 8.09 -23.12
C SER A 215 10.06 8.82 -22.54
N LEU A 216 8.90 8.15 -22.44
CA LEU A 216 7.66 8.74 -21.93
C LEU A 216 7.60 8.75 -20.40
N LEU A 217 8.27 7.80 -19.73
CA LEU A 217 8.35 7.74 -18.28
C LEU A 217 9.16 8.92 -17.73
N LYS A 218 8.57 9.61 -16.74
CA LYS A 218 9.17 10.82 -16.15
C LYS A 218 10.14 10.49 -15.01
N PHE A 219 9.80 9.52 -14.17
CA PHE A 219 10.53 9.22 -12.94
C PHE A 219 11.61 8.19 -13.17
N GLU A 220 12.80 8.43 -12.62
CA GLU A 220 13.95 7.51 -12.76
C GLU A 220 13.65 6.11 -12.18
N ASN A 221 12.84 6.02 -11.12
CA ASN A 221 12.41 4.73 -10.59
C ASN A 221 11.64 3.91 -11.63
N ASP A 222 10.68 4.53 -12.34
CA ASP A 222 9.88 3.84 -13.34
C ASP A 222 10.72 3.46 -14.57
N LYS A 223 11.69 4.31 -14.95
CA LYS A 223 12.67 3.99 -16.00
C LYS A 223 13.54 2.78 -15.64
N ASN A 224 14.06 2.77 -14.40
CA ASN A 224 14.86 1.65 -13.92
C ASN A 224 14.05 0.34 -13.88
N ILE A 225 12.77 0.41 -13.51
CA ILE A 225 11.87 -0.74 -13.48
C ILE A 225 11.69 -1.32 -14.89
N ILE A 226 11.37 -0.50 -15.90
CA ILE A 226 11.16 -1.01 -17.27
C ILE A 226 12.45 -1.52 -17.90
N ILE A 227 13.59 -0.90 -17.60
CA ILE A 227 14.91 -1.39 -18.04
C ILE A 227 15.17 -2.78 -17.46
N SER A 228 15.06 -2.94 -16.14
CA SER A 228 15.27 -4.23 -15.47
C SER A 228 14.29 -5.30 -15.94
N ALA A 229 13.02 -4.92 -16.18
CA ALA A 229 12.02 -5.84 -16.72
C ALA A 229 12.37 -6.29 -18.16
N HIS A 230 12.77 -5.36 -19.01
CA HIS A 230 13.17 -5.66 -20.38
C HIS A 230 14.41 -6.57 -20.43
N GLU A 231 15.43 -6.28 -19.63
CA GLU A 231 16.64 -7.11 -19.51
C GLU A 231 16.29 -8.52 -19.02
N PHE A 232 15.45 -8.64 -18.00
CA PHE A 232 14.97 -9.93 -17.48
C PHE A 232 14.25 -10.74 -18.56
N LEU A 233 13.36 -10.11 -19.34
CA LEU A 233 12.63 -10.76 -20.41
C LEU A 233 13.54 -11.26 -21.52
N ASN A 234 14.54 -10.46 -21.94
CA ASN A 234 15.55 -10.86 -22.91
C ASN A 234 16.41 -12.02 -22.42
N GLN A 235 16.92 -11.95 -21.19
CA GLN A 235 17.79 -12.99 -20.60
C GLN A 235 17.10 -14.35 -20.46
N ASN A 236 15.78 -14.33 -20.31
CA ASN A 236 14.98 -15.55 -20.15
C ASN A 236 14.21 -15.96 -21.43
N ASN A 237 14.52 -15.37 -22.58
CA ASN A 237 13.93 -15.64 -23.89
C ASN A 237 12.39 -15.50 -23.94
N TYR A 238 11.83 -14.53 -23.24
CA TYR A 238 10.42 -14.18 -23.34
C TYR A 238 10.15 -13.19 -24.48
N ILE A 239 11.18 -12.47 -24.94
CA ILE A 239 11.14 -11.48 -26.02
C ILE A 239 12.41 -11.53 -26.84
#